data_15c67a63ce1979768404d17dc82e9315
#
_entry.id   15c67a63ce1979768404d17dc82e9315
#
_cell.length_a   1.000
_cell.length_b   1.000
_cell.length_c   1.000
_cell.angle_alpha   90.00
_cell.angle_beta   90.00
_cell.angle_gamma   90.00
#
_symmetry.space_group_name_H-M   'P 1'
#
loop_
_entity.id
_entity.type
_entity.pdbx_description
1 polymer ?
#
loop_
_entity_poly.entity_id
_entity_poly.type
_entity_poly.pdbx_seq_one_letter_code
_entity_poly.pdbx_strand_id
1 'polypeptide(L)'
;MCGIVGFTGKQQAAPILLDGLSKLEYRGYDSAGIAVFDHGNIKVKKCKGRLANLVEKMDEEGKPQGHVGIGHTRWATHGEPSDINSHPHGNKRVTIVHNGIIENYKKLKDFLVGEGYSFASETDTEVAAKLLDYYYDGDPMKTIAKVLSEIKGSYALGIMFRDFPDEIFAVRKDSPLIVGVGEHENFIASDVPAIIHYTRDYYLLDQNEIAVIKKDSVKIYDVHGNEIHKELNTADWDVDAAEKGGYAHFMLKEIHEQPDSVKRTIMPRIMDDMPDFSAEGFNPDKLKNYKNIYIVACGTAMHAGMVGKYIIEKIARVSVTVDIASEFRYRDPLISEDDLMIVISQSGETADTKAALELAKQAGADTMAIVNVKGSSIAREADMVVYTHAGPEISVASTKAYMVQISIMYLIAFELAYANGKMDEAECSRYTKMLEEVPEVIEEAIALESKCQFAASKLINADSLLYIGRGLDYALSMEGSLKLKEISYIHSESYAAGELKHGTISLITEQMPVIAIATQKNLEEKTISNIKEVKSRGAFVVLIAEPELDIEDGVADIVIKLPQADQLLMPMVAAVPLQLIAYYTAVLKGNDVDKPRNLAKSVTVE
;
A
#
# COMPACT_ATOMS: atom_id res chain seq x y z
N MET A 1 -5.32 -8.49 -0.18
CA MET A 1 -4.26 -9.31 0.46
C MET A 1 -4.75 -9.89 1.78
N CYS A 2 -4.27 -11.07 2.16
CA CYS A 2 -4.68 -11.75 3.40
C CYS A 2 -3.81 -11.33 4.60
N GLY A 3 -4.29 -11.59 5.82
CA GLY A 3 -3.53 -11.40 7.05
C GLY A 3 -3.28 -12.73 7.77
N ILE A 4 -2.04 -13.00 8.13
CA ILE A 4 -1.63 -14.14 8.96
C ILE A 4 -1.22 -13.65 10.33
N VAL A 5 -1.65 -14.35 11.39
CA VAL A 5 -1.14 -14.24 12.75
C VAL A 5 -0.95 -15.64 13.30
N GLY A 6 0.17 -15.89 13.98
CA GLY A 6 0.37 -17.08 14.78
C GLY A 6 0.93 -16.72 16.14
N PHE A 7 0.66 -17.54 17.12
CA PHE A 7 1.06 -17.34 18.51
C PHE A 7 1.45 -18.65 19.18
N THR A 8 2.55 -18.63 19.92
CA THR A 8 2.94 -19.66 20.88
C THR A 8 3.45 -18.99 22.14
N GLY A 9 2.89 -19.34 23.33
CA GLY A 9 3.23 -18.65 24.57
C GLY A 9 2.55 -19.24 25.81
N LYS A 10 2.47 -18.44 26.87
CA LYS A 10 1.80 -18.81 28.12
C LYS A 10 0.31 -18.48 28.16
N GLN A 11 -0.11 -17.50 27.36
CA GLN A 11 -1.48 -17.03 27.30
C GLN A 11 -2.36 -17.92 26.40
N GLN A 12 -3.69 -17.75 26.48
CA GLN A 12 -4.60 -18.41 25.54
C GLN A 12 -4.41 -17.84 24.13
N ALA A 13 -4.22 -18.71 23.13
CA ALA A 13 -3.94 -18.28 21.77
C ALA A 13 -5.11 -17.59 21.09
N ALA A 14 -6.35 -18.05 21.30
CA ALA A 14 -7.50 -17.52 20.58
C ALA A 14 -7.71 -16.01 20.75
N PRO A 15 -7.68 -15.40 21.96
CA PRO A 15 -7.79 -13.95 22.10
C PRO A 15 -6.68 -13.17 21.40
N ILE A 16 -5.43 -13.63 21.48
CA ILE A 16 -4.27 -12.99 20.88
C ILE A 16 -4.34 -13.04 19.34
N LEU A 17 -4.75 -14.20 18.80
CA LEU A 17 -4.97 -14.34 17.36
C LEU A 17 -6.05 -13.39 16.86
N LEU A 18 -7.18 -13.28 17.59
CA LEU A 18 -8.27 -12.37 17.21
C LEU A 18 -7.84 -10.91 17.30
N ASP A 19 -7.08 -10.51 18.33
CA ASP A 19 -6.54 -9.16 18.43
C ASP A 19 -5.61 -8.83 17.26
N GLY A 20 -4.61 -9.67 17.00
CA GLY A 20 -3.70 -9.47 15.88
C GLY A 20 -4.40 -9.47 14.52
N LEU A 21 -5.39 -10.36 14.30
CA LEU A 21 -6.19 -10.37 13.08
C LEU A 21 -7.03 -9.10 12.92
N SER A 22 -7.52 -8.51 14.02
CA SER A 22 -8.25 -7.24 13.97
C SER A 22 -7.41 -6.10 13.40
N LYS A 23 -6.11 -6.10 13.70
CA LYS A 23 -5.12 -5.14 13.20
C LYS A 23 -4.72 -5.41 11.74
N LEU A 24 -5.01 -6.59 11.20
CA LEU A 24 -4.75 -6.98 9.79
C LEU A 24 -6.00 -7.01 8.92
N GLU A 25 -7.18 -6.68 9.46
CA GLU A 25 -8.43 -6.75 8.70
C GLU A 25 -8.45 -5.83 7.47
N TYR A 26 -7.65 -4.75 7.47
CA TYR A 26 -7.43 -3.90 6.30
C TYR A 26 -6.78 -4.64 5.12
N ARG A 27 -6.14 -5.79 5.38
CA ARG A 27 -5.53 -6.65 4.34
C ARG A 27 -6.54 -7.62 3.71
N GLY A 28 -7.57 -8.04 4.45
CA GLY A 28 -8.59 -8.97 3.94
C GLY A 28 -9.73 -9.10 4.95
N TYR A 29 -10.96 -9.14 4.46
CA TYR A 29 -12.18 -9.15 5.29
C TYR A 29 -13.32 -9.99 4.69
N ASP A 30 -13.02 -10.83 3.68
CA ASP A 30 -14.02 -11.69 3.02
C ASP A 30 -14.37 -12.90 3.86
N SER A 31 -13.43 -13.38 4.65
CA SER A 31 -13.63 -14.43 5.64
C SER A 31 -12.48 -14.43 6.66
N ALA A 32 -12.71 -15.03 7.82
CA ALA A 32 -11.72 -15.18 8.87
C ALA A 32 -11.77 -16.57 9.51
N GLY A 33 -10.66 -16.97 10.13
CA GLY A 33 -10.62 -18.21 10.90
C GLY A 33 -9.34 -18.37 11.69
N ILE A 34 -9.42 -19.23 12.70
CA ILE A 34 -8.29 -19.62 13.55
C ILE A 34 -8.21 -21.13 13.70
N ALA A 35 -7.01 -21.63 13.92
CA ALA A 35 -6.74 -22.99 14.39
C ALA A 35 -5.94 -22.92 15.68
N VAL A 36 -6.35 -23.64 16.70
CA VAL A 36 -5.68 -23.67 18.00
C VAL A 36 -5.46 -25.12 18.41
N PHE A 37 -4.31 -25.38 19.00
CA PHE A 37 -3.98 -26.69 19.57
C PHE A 37 -4.70 -26.88 20.91
N ASP A 38 -5.78 -27.65 20.91
CA ASP A 38 -6.70 -27.81 22.02
C ASP A 38 -6.80 -29.31 22.44
N HIS A 39 -6.33 -29.65 23.63
CA HIS A 39 -6.41 -31.00 24.21
C HIS A 39 -5.95 -32.11 23.24
N GLY A 40 -4.76 -31.96 22.63
CA GLY A 40 -4.15 -32.93 21.72
C GLY A 40 -4.71 -32.95 20.30
N ASN A 41 -5.57 -32.03 19.94
CA ASN A 41 -6.11 -31.89 18.60
C ASN A 41 -6.06 -30.43 18.11
N ILE A 42 -5.99 -30.25 16.80
CA ILE A 42 -6.10 -28.93 16.20
C ILE A 42 -7.59 -28.64 15.97
N LYS A 43 -8.12 -27.65 16.70
CA LYS A 43 -9.50 -27.16 16.53
C LYS A 43 -9.53 -25.95 15.62
N VAL A 44 -10.33 -26.02 14.59
CA VAL A 44 -10.51 -24.95 13.59
C VAL A 44 -11.88 -24.30 13.77
N LYS A 45 -11.89 -22.97 13.83
CA LYS A 45 -13.10 -22.11 13.77
C LYS A 45 -12.92 -21.14 12.61
N LYS A 46 -13.88 -21.10 11.70
CA LYS A 46 -13.82 -20.21 10.54
C LYS A 46 -15.22 -19.78 10.08
N CYS A 47 -15.29 -18.59 9.47
CA CYS A 47 -16.54 -17.96 9.08
C CYS A 47 -16.36 -17.05 7.88
N LYS A 48 -17.37 -17.01 7.01
CA LYS A 48 -17.50 -16.00 5.95
C LYS A 48 -17.76 -14.63 6.57
N GLY A 49 -17.24 -13.57 5.94
CA GLY A 49 -17.43 -12.19 6.32
C GLY A 49 -16.34 -11.66 7.24
N ARG A 50 -16.61 -10.54 7.87
CA ARG A 50 -15.65 -9.83 8.73
C ARG A 50 -15.28 -10.64 9.97
N LEU A 51 -14.15 -10.26 10.59
CA LEU A 51 -13.66 -10.90 11.82
C LEU A 51 -14.71 -10.91 12.95
N ALA A 52 -15.56 -9.88 13.02
CA ALA A 52 -16.66 -9.81 13.99
C ALA A 52 -17.60 -11.02 13.91
N ASN A 53 -17.90 -11.52 12.70
CA ASN A 53 -18.73 -12.70 12.51
C ASN A 53 -18.08 -13.97 13.09
N LEU A 54 -16.76 -14.08 12.98
CA LEU A 54 -16.01 -15.19 13.59
C LEU A 54 -16.05 -15.09 15.13
N VAL A 55 -15.90 -13.88 15.68
CA VAL A 55 -15.98 -13.65 17.12
C VAL A 55 -17.36 -14.04 17.67
N GLU A 56 -18.44 -13.59 17.03
CA GLU A 56 -19.83 -13.95 17.37
C GLU A 56 -20.03 -15.47 17.35
N LYS A 57 -19.64 -16.13 16.27
CA LYS A 57 -19.69 -17.60 16.13
C LYS A 57 -18.92 -18.31 17.24
N MET A 58 -17.76 -17.79 17.63
CA MET A 58 -16.95 -18.38 18.70
C MET A 58 -17.52 -18.11 20.10
N ASP A 59 -18.22 -17.00 20.30
CA ASP A 59 -18.93 -16.71 21.57
C ASP A 59 -20.12 -17.65 21.74
N GLU A 60 -20.80 -18.04 20.67
CA GLU A 60 -21.92 -19.01 20.66
C GLU A 60 -21.44 -20.47 20.81
N GLU A 61 -20.43 -20.88 20.03
CA GLU A 61 -19.98 -22.26 19.93
C GLU A 61 -18.86 -22.65 20.90
N GLY A 62 -18.29 -21.66 21.64
CA GLY A 62 -17.13 -21.80 22.52
C GLY A 62 -15.80 -21.57 21.80
N LYS A 63 -14.92 -20.81 22.45
CA LYS A 63 -13.55 -20.54 22.01
C LYS A 63 -12.65 -21.75 22.25
N PRO A 64 -11.80 -22.16 21.29
CA PRO A 64 -10.82 -23.22 21.52
C PRO A 64 -9.83 -22.80 22.60
N GLN A 65 -9.44 -23.75 23.45
CA GLN A 65 -8.56 -23.53 24.60
C GLN A 65 -7.17 -24.08 24.28
N GLY A 66 -6.15 -23.23 24.35
CA GLY A 66 -4.78 -23.65 24.07
C GLY A 66 -3.83 -22.49 23.91
N HIS A 67 -2.55 -22.81 23.83
CA HIS A 67 -1.45 -21.85 23.91
C HIS A 67 -0.68 -21.71 22.60
N VAL A 68 -1.05 -22.47 21.60
CA VAL A 68 -0.44 -22.45 20.25
C VAL A 68 -1.55 -22.40 19.22
N GLY A 69 -1.42 -21.49 18.27
CA GLY A 69 -2.41 -21.36 17.20
C GLY A 69 -1.99 -20.46 16.06
N ILE A 70 -2.71 -20.59 14.96
CA ILE A 70 -2.57 -19.76 13.76
C ILE A 70 -3.93 -19.21 13.35
N GLY A 71 -3.94 -18.03 12.76
CA GLY A 71 -5.15 -17.36 12.33
C GLY A 71 -4.96 -16.62 11.02
N HIS A 72 -6.08 -16.32 10.37
CA HIS A 72 -6.09 -15.75 9.03
C HIS A 72 -7.31 -14.87 8.79
N THR A 73 -7.10 -13.74 8.10
CA THR A 73 -8.15 -12.96 7.44
C THR A 73 -7.93 -13.02 5.93
N ARG A 74 -8.98 -13.41 5.19
CA ARG A 74 -8.87 -13.75 3.78
C ARG A 74 -9.34 -12.61 2.88
N TRP A 75 -8.56 -12.38 1.83
CA TRP A 75 -8.98 -11.76 0.59
C TRP A 75 -9.07 -12.85 -0.48
N ALA A 76 -10.27 -13.09 -1.01
CA ALA A 76 -10.51 -14.21 -1.90
C ALA A 76 -9.83 -14.06 -3.25
N THR A 77 -8.96 -15.00 -3.60
CA THR A 77 -8.33 -15.13 -4.92
C THR A 77 -8.83 -16.37 -5.67
N HIS A 78 -8.94 -17.51 -4.97
CA HIS A 78 -9.41 -18.79 -5.47
C HIS A 78 -10.59 -19.30 -4.64
N GLY A 79 -11.75 -19.51 -5.28
CA GLY A 79 -13.01 -19.88 -4.64
C GLY A 79 -13.70 -18.69 -3.95
N GLU A 80 -15.04 -18.63 -4.07
CA GLU A 80 -15.86 -17.57 -3.49
C GLU A 80 -15.75 -17.50 -1.95
N PRO A 81 -16.02 -16.33 -1.33
CA PRO A 81 -16.11 -16.22 0.12
C PRO A 81 -17.18 -17.16 0.71
N SER A 82 -16.73 -18.14 1.48
CA SER A 82 -17.58 -19.13 2.17
C SER A 82 -16.85 -19.70 3.38
N ASP A 83 -17.58 -20.33 4.30
CA ASP A 83 -16.97 -21.01 5.46
C ASP A 83 -16.00 -22.11 5.01
N ILE A 84 -16.31 -22.81 3.92
CA ILE A 84 -15.48 -23.91 3.39
C ILE A 84 -14.18 -23.38 2.82
N ASN A 85 -14.22 -22.30 2.04
CA ASN A 85 -13.07 -21.68 1.40
C ASN A 85 -12.25 -20.78 2.33
N SER A 86 -12.74 -20.54 3.57
CA SER A 86 -11.99 -19.79 4.59
C SER A 86 -10.80 -20.57 5.11
N HIS A 87 -9.72 -19.87 5.47
CA HIS A 87 -8.58 -20.46 6.17
C HIS A 87 -8.85 -20.54 7.69
N PRO A 88 -8.19 -21.43 8.43
CA PRO A 88 -7.16 -22.41 8.02
C PRO A 88 -7.70 -23.60 7.22
N HIS A 89 -6.82 -24.21 6.41
CA HIS A 89 -7.07 -25.49 5.73
C HIS A 89 -6.17 -26.59 6.29
N GLY A 90 -6.68 -27.82 6.27
CA GLY A 90 -5.90 -28.95 6.74
C GLY A 90 -6.75 -30.17 7.11
N ASN A 91 -6.13 -31.08 7.84
CA ASN A 91 -6.74 -32.28 8.37
C ASN A 91 -6.30 -32.52 9.83
N LYS A 92 -6.43 -33.76 10.32
CA LYS A 92 -6.05 -34.12 11.69
C LYS A 92 -4.54 -34.10 11.95
N ARG A 93 -3.68 -34.13 10.92
CA ARG A 93 -2.21 -34.17 11.05
C ARG A 93 -1.56 -32.82 10.81
N VAL A 94 -1.97 -32.10 9.78
CA VAL A 94 -1.38 -30.83 9.35
C VAL A 94 -2.48 -29.78 9.11
N THR A 95 -2.27 -28.59 9.60
CA THR A 95 -3.18 -27.43 9.37
C THR A 95 -2.36 -26.20 9.03
N ILE A 96 -2.79 -25.45 8.01
CA ILE A 96 -2.06 -24.29 7.51
C ILE A 96 -2.94 -23.06 7.30
N VAL A 97 -2.30 -21.90 7.35
CA VAL A 97 -2.78 -20.63 6.78
C VAL A 97 -1.82 -20.19 5.68
N HIS A 98 -2.33 -19.51 4.67
CA HIS A 98 -1.56 -19.15 3.48
C HIS A 98 -1.96 -17.77 2.95
N ASN A 99 -0.96 -16.95 2.67
CA ASN A 99 -1.06 -15.75 1.83
C ASN A 99 -0.28 -16.00 0.54
N GLY A 100 -0.84 -15.60 -0.58
CA GLY A 100 -0.21 -15.77 -1.89
C GLY A 100 -1.05 -16.59 -2.86
N ILE A 101 -0.42 -17.09 -3.92
CA ILE A 101 -1.03 -17.95 -4.94
C ILE A 101 -0.07 -19.09 -5.28
N ILE A 102 -0.56 -20.32 -5.23
CA ILE A 102 0.17 -21.50 -5.73
C ILE A 102 -0.26 -21.73 -7.17
N GLU A 103 0.50 -21.21 -8.11
CA GLU A 103 0.18 -21.19 -9.54
C GLU A 103 -0.02 -22.58 -10.14
N ASN A 104 0.75 -23.56 -9.70
CA ASN A 104 0.68 -24.92 -10.21
C ASN A 104 -0.31 -25.83 -9.44
N TYR A 105 -1.20 -25.23 -8.63
CA TYR A 105 -2.12 -25.99 -7.76
C TYR A 105 -2.99 -27.01 -8.50
N LYS A 106 -3.42 -26.73 -9.72
CA LYS A 106 -4.24 -27.67 -10.54
C LYS A 106 -3.49 -28.98 -10.79
N LYS A 107 -2.23 -28.88 -11.23
CA LYS A 107 -1.38 -30.06 -11.45
C LYS A 107 -1.15 -30.87 -10.17
N LEU A 108 -0.91 -30.17 -9.05
CA LEU A 108 -0.72 -30.81 -7.75
C LEU A 108 -2.03 -31.43 -7.23
N LYS A 109 -3.17 -30.80 -7.48
CA LYS A 109 -4.48 -31.33 -7.15
C LYS A 109 -4.78 -32.64 -7.90
N ASP A 110 -4.53 -32.67 -9.22
CA ASP A 110 -4.71 -33.85 -10.04
C ASP A 110 -3.84 -35.03 -9.57
N PHE A 111 -2.60 -34.75 -9.22
CA PHE A 111 -1.67 -35.71 -8.62
C PHE A 111 -2.26 -36.27 -7.31
N LEU A 112 -2.65 -35.41 -6.37
CA LEU A 112 -3.19 -35.83 -5.08
C LEU A 112 -4.52 -36.59 -5.19
N VAL A 113 -5.37 -36.25 -6.17
CA VAL A 113 -6.58 -37.02 -6.49
C VAL A 113 -6.19 -38.43 -6.95
N GLY A 114 -5.15 -38.58 -7.77
CA GLY A 114 -4.61 -39.86 -8.18
C GLY A 114 -4.08 -40.69 -7.00
N GLU A 115 -3.59 -40.07 -5.95
CA GLU A 115 -3.14 -40.69 -4.68
C GLU A 115 -4.30 -40.90 -3.68
N GLY A 116 -5.55 -40.64 -4.08
CA GLY A 116 -6.75 -40.91 -3.28
C GLY A 116 -7.22 -39.78 -2.36
N TYR A 117 -6.66 -38.55 -2.50
CA TYR A 117 -7.13 -37.40 -1.75
C TYR A 117 -8.40 -36.80 -2.34
N SER A 118 -9.33 -36.42 -1.48
CA SER A 118 -10.53 -35.65 -1.84
C SER A 118 -10.41 -34.20 -1.36
N PHE A 119 -11.05 -33.24 -2.03
CA PHE A 119 -10.99 -31.83 -1.72
C PHE A 119 -12.38 -31.30 -1.37
N ALA A 120 -12.44 -30.50 -0.29
CA ALA A 120 -13.68 -29.87 0.17
C ALA A 120 -13.82 -28.43 -0.35
N SER A 121 -12.69 -27.73 -0.53
CA SER A 121 -12.65 -26.35 -0.96
C SER A 121 -12.15 -26.19 -2.40
N GLU A 122 -12.32 -24.98 -2.91
CA GLU A 122 -11.83 -24.58 -4.24
C GLU A 122 -10.45 -23.88 -4.16
N THR A 123 -9.86 -23.80 -2.94
CA THR A 123 -8.64 -23.04 -2.70
C THR A 123 -7.39 -23.82 -3.09
N ASP A 124 -6.39 -23.10 -3.58
CA ASP A 124 -5.03 -23.59 -3.77
C ASP A 124 -4.35 -23.95 -2.45
N THR A 125 -4.76 -23.31 -1.36
CA THR A 125 -4.27 -23.57 0.00
C THR A 125 -4.61 -24.97 0.49
N GLU A 126 -5.81 -25.48 0.18
CA GLU A 126 -6.14 -26.86 0.54
C GLU A 126 -5.23 -27.85 -0.18
N VAL A 127 -4.81 -27.53 -1.41
CA VAL A 127 -3.85 -28.36 -2.16
C VAL A 127 -2.49 -28.39 -1.43
N ALA A 128 -1.98 -27.25 -0.98
CA ALA A 128 -0.75 -27.19 -0.21
C ALA A 128 -0.84 -27.94 1.12
N ALA A 129 -1.97 -27.81 1.83
CA ALA A 129 -2.19 -28.54 3.09
C ALA A 129 -2.17 -30.06 2.89
N LYS A 130 -2.80 -30.53 1.81
CA LYS A 130 -2.81 -31.97 1.48
C LYS A 130 -1.48 -32.48 0.94
N LEU A 131 -0.73 -31.64 0.26
CA LEU A 131 0.63 -31.97 -0.19
C LEU A 131 1.58 -32.13 1.01
N LEU A 132 1.46 -31.24 2.02
CA LEU A 132 2.17 -31.41 3.29
C LEU A 132 1.79 -32.72 3.99
N ASP A 133 0.50 -33.04 4.06
CA ASP A 133 0.02 -34.28 4.65
C ASP A 133 0.51 -35.53 3.89
N TYR A 134 0.55 -35.46 2.56
CA TYR A 134 1.04 -36.57 1.71
C TYR A 134 2.51 -36.89 1.96
N TYR A 135 3.37 -35.85 2.05
CA TYR A 135 4.81 -36.05 2.28
C TYR A 135 5.19 -36.21 3.75
N TYR A 136 4.26 -36.03 4.70
CA TYR A 136 4.60 -36.07 6.12
C TYR A 136 4.90 -37.50 6.63
N ASP A 137 6.16 -37.71 6.98
CA ASP A 137 6.69 -38.98 7.51
C ASP A 137 7.11 -38.91 9.00
N GLY A 138 6.75 -37.82 9.71
CA GLY A 138 7.13 -37.55 11.10
C GLY A 138 8.21 -36.47 11.25
N ASP A 139 8.79 -35.97 10.16
CA ASP A 139 9.76 -34.87 10.13
C ASP A 139 9.19 -33.63 9.44
N PRO A 140 8.77 -32.58 10.19
CA PRO A 140 8.24 -31.38 9.63
C PRO A 140 9.19 -30.62 8.69
N MET A 141 10.49 -30.54 9.07
CA MET A 141 11.47 -29.77 8.30
C MET A 141 11.68 -30.38 6.91
N LYS A 142 11.88 -31.68 6.86
CA LYS A 142 12.03 -32.43 5.60
C LYS A 142 10.76 -32.34 4.75
N THR A 143 9.59 -32.43 5.39
CA THR A 143 8.29 -32.33 4.72
C THR A 143 8.10 -30.96 4.08
N ILE A 144 8.36 -29.89 4.84
CA ILE A 144 8.25 -28.51 4.34
C ILE A 144 9.21 -28.31 3.18
N ALA A 145 10.52 -28.65 3.34
CA ALA A 145 11.50 -28.49 2.27
C ALA A 145 11.10 -29.24 0.99
N LYS A 146 10.53 -30.44 1.12
CA LYS A 146 10.03 -31.23 -0.03
C LYS A 146 8.86 -30.49 -0.71
N VAL A 147 7.88 -30.00 0.04
CA VAL A 147 6.73 -29.25 -0.51
C VAL A 147 7.19 -27.97 -1.22
N LEU A 148 8.13 -27.22 -0.63
CA LEU A 148 8.70 -26.02 -1.24
C LEU A 148 9.36 -26.28 -2.60
N SER A 149 9.91 -27.47 -2.81
CA SER A 149 10.48 -27.88 -4.10
C SER A 149 9.43 -28.18 -5.19
N GLU A 150 8.19 -28.40 -4.79
CA GLU A 150 7.09 -28.80 -5.68
C GLU A 150 6.15 -27.63 -6.03
N ILE A 151 5.91 -26.70 -5.09
CA ILE A 151 5.01 -25.57 -5.29
C ILE A 151 5.68 -24.43 -6.06
N LYS A 152 4.90 -23.73 -6.90
CA LYS A 152 5.33 -22.56 -7.65
C LYS A 152 4.42 -21.38 -7.33
N GLY A 153 4.96 -20.17 -7.43
CA GLY A 153 4.25 -18.93 -7.15
C GLY A 153 4.70 -18.28 -5.84
N SER A 154 3.90 -17.34 -5.33
CA SER A 154 4.16 -16.60 -4.09
C SER A 154 3.44 -17.24 -2.91
N TYR A 155 4.10 -17.30 -1.75
CA TYR A 155 3.47 -17.83 -0.53
C TYR A 155 4.10 -17.28 0.75
N ALA A 156 3.25 -17.15 1.77
CA ALA A 156 3.61 -17.10 3.18
C ALA A 156 2.74 -18.14 3.90
N LEU A 157 3.36 -19.07 4.58
CA LEU A 157 2.68 -20.19 5.23
C LEU A 157 2.92 -20.14 6.73
N GLY A 158 1.84 -20.28 7.52
CA GLY A 158 1.91 -20.68 8.93
C GLY A 158 1.39 -22.10 9.05
N ILE A 159 2.17 -23.01 9.63
CA ILE A 159 1.93 -24.45 9.61
C ILE A 159 1.95 -25.00 11.02
N MET A 160 0.97 -25.83 11.36
CA MET A 160 0.91 -26.60 12.60
C MET A 160 0.87 -28.10 12.27
N PHE A 161 1.75 -28.88 12.91
CA PHE A 161 1.71 -30.34 12.87
C PHE A 161 1.19 -30.87 14.20
N ARG A 162 0.23 -31.78 14.18
CA ARG A 162 -0.38 -32.34 15.42
C ARG A 162 0.65 -32.95 16.36
N ASP A 163 1.68 -33.59 15.80
CA ASP A 163 2.70 -34.29 16.57
C ASP A 163 3.75 -33.34 17.21
N PHE A 164 3.65 -32.03 16.91
CA PHE A 164 4.47 -30.94 17.43
C PHE A 164 3.61 -29.84 18.06
N PRO A 165 2.96 -30.12 19.21
CA PRO A 165 1.91 -29.28 19.78
C PRO A 165 2.39 -27.90 20.28
N ASP A 166 3.68 -27.74 20.51
CA ASP A 166 4.30 -26.54 21.06
C ASP A 166 5.01 -25.71 19.98
N GLU A 167 4.85 -26.07 18.71
CA GLU A 167 5.59 -25.49 17.60
C GLU A 167 4.68 -24.93 16.50
N ILE A 168 5.08 -23.77 15.97
CA ILE A 168 4.59 -23.24 14.70
C ILE A 168 5.76 -23.23 13.73
N PHE A 169 5.51 -23.66 12.49
CA PHE A 169 6.46 -23.53 11.40
C PHE A 169 5.99 -22.41 10.47
N ALA A 170 6.94 -21.57 10.04
CA ALA A 170 6.65 -20.47 9.13
C ALA A 170 7.64 -20.46 7.98
N VAL A 171 7.15 -20.18 6.79
CA VAL A 171 7.99 -20.05 5.59
C VAL A 171 7.37 -19.02 4.64
N ARG A 172 8.23 -18.32 3.90
CA ARG A 172 7.74 -17.36 2.89
C ARG A 172 8.53 -17.44 1.58
N LYS A 173 7.83 -17.06 0.51
CA LYS A 173 8.40 -16.66 -0.77
C LYS A 173 7.51 -15.58 -1.39
N ASP A 174 8.07 -14.40 -1.65
CA ASP A 174 7.43 -13.23 -2.28
C ASP A 174 6.23 -12.62 -1.51
N SER A 175 5.61 -13.33 -0.56
CA SER A 175 4.58 -12.80 0.34
C SER A 175 5.18 -12.43 1.70
N PRO A 176 4.81 -11.29 2.34
CA PRO A 176 5.42 -10.84 3.58
C PRO A 176 5.04 -11.74 4.76
N LEU A 177 6.05 -12.08 5.57
CA LEU A 177 5.89 -12.77 6.86
C LEU A 177 7.07 -12.44 7.77
N ILE A 178 6.79 -12.05 9.00
CA ILE A 178 7.76 -11.78 10.06
C ILE A 178 7.58 -12.74 11.22
N VAL A 179 8.62 -12.89 12.02
CA VAL A 179 8.59 -13.68 13.26
C VAL A 179 8.85 -12.74 14.43
N GLY A 180 7.82 -12.45 15.24
CA GLY A 180 7.93 -11.62 16.44
C GLY A 180 8.52 -12.39 17.60
N VAL A 181 9.39 -11.73 18.38
CA VAL A 181 10.10 -12.33 19.52
C VAL A 181 9.70 -11.58 20.80
N GLY A 182 9.06 -12.28 21.72
CA GLY A 182 8.64 -11.76 23.02
C GLY A 182 9.23 -12.52 24.19
N GLU A 183 8.90 -12.10 25.41
CA GLU A 183 9.33 -12.77 26.64
C GLU A 183 8.42 -13.96 26.94
N HIS A 184 8.91 -15.19 26.74
CA HIS A 184 8.15 -16.44 26.86
C HIS A 184 6.93 -16.54 25.92
N GLU A 185 6.96 -15.83 24.81
CA GLU A 185 5.94 -15.88 23.77
C GLU A 185 6.54 -15.42 22.44
N ASN A 186 6.15 -16.06 21.36
CA ASN A 186 6.61 -15.71 20.02
C ASN A 186 5.46 -15.75 19.02
N PHE A 187 5.64 -15.04 17.91
CA PHE A 187 4.60 -14.75 16.96
C PHE A 187 5.03 -15.00 15.53
N ILE A 188 4.08 -15.22 14.63
CA ILE A 188 4.23 -14.93 13.21
C ILE A 188 3.17 -13.91 12.83
N ALA A 189 3.51 -13.00 11.92
CA ALA A 189 2.56 -12.04 11.40
C ALA A 189 2.89 -11.63 9.96
N SER A 190 1.85 -11.27 9.20
CA SER A 190 2.04 -10.68 7.88
C SER A 190 2.56 -9.25 7.94
N ASP A 191 2.38 -8.59 9.08
CA ASP A 191 2.78 -7.19 9.29
C ASP A 191 2.97 -6.88 10.78
N VAL A 192 3.84 -5.93 11.10
CA VAL A 192 4.19 -5.53 12.47
C VAL A 192 2.99 -5.04 13.30
N PRO A 193 2.00 -4.28 12.76
CA PRO A 193 0.83 -3.86 13.52
C PRO A 193 0.09 -4.98 14.25
N ALA A 194 0.15 -6.21 13.74
CA ALA A 194 -0.51 -7.34 14.36
C ALA A 194 0.07 -7.76 15.71
N ILE A 195 1.34 -7.46 15.96
CA ILE A 195 2.10 -7.94 17.12
C ILE A 195 2.70 -6.82 17.98
N ILE A 196 2.62 -5.57 17.53
CA ILE A 196 3.31 -4.43 18.18
C ILE A 196 2.90 -4.18 19.64
N HIS A 197 1.69 -4.59 20.03
CA HIS A 197 1.22 -4.55 21.43
C HIS A 197 1.90 -5.57 22.34
N TYR A 198 2.47 -6.63 21.76
CA TYR A 198 3.09 -7.74 22.47
C TYR A 198 4.61 -7.68 22.41
N THR A 199 5.16 -7.35 21.24
CA THR A 199 6.60 -7.18 21.02
C THR A 199 6.88 -6.22 19.89
N ARG A 200 8.00 -5.49 20.02
CA ARG A 200 8.57 -4.65 18.95
C ARG A 200 9.69 -5.38 18.19
N ASP A 201 10.18 -6.47 18.72
CA ASP A 201 11.33 -7.18 18.19
C ASP A 201 10.90 -8.32 17.27
N TYR A 202 11.49 -8.37 16.07
CA TYR A 202 11.12 -9.35 15.07
C TYR A 202 12.26 -9.71 14.13
N TYR A 203 12.20 -10.91 13.57
CA TYR A 203 13.02 -11.35 12.45
C TYR A 203 12.28 -11.19 11.13
N LEU A 204 12.99 -10.72 10.11
CA LEU A 204 12.55 -10.74 8.72
C LEU A 204 12.99 -12.08 8.10
N LEU A 205 12.04 -12.87 7.60
CA LEU A 205 12.36 -14.07 6.84
C LEU A 205 12.72 -13.69 5.40
N ASP A 206 13.76 -14.35 4.86
CA ASP A 206 14.09 -14.27 3.43
C ASP A 206 13.40 -15.39 2.64
N GLN A 207 13.66 -15.44 1.33
CA GLN A 207 13.01 -16.37 0.42
C GLN A 207 13.30 -17.83 0.83
N ASN A 208 12.23 -18.61 1.05
CA ASN A 208 12.29 -20.03 1.41
C ASN A 208 12.99 -20.36 2.76
N GLU A 209 13.25 -19.37 3.60
CA GLU A 209 13.68 -19.65 4.97
C GLU A 209 12.52 -20.25 5.78
N ILE A 210 12.85 -21.23 6.59
CA ILE A 210 11.89 -21.95 7.44
C ILE A 210 12.17 -21.59 8.90
N ALA A 211 11.22 -20.93 9.55
CA ALA A 211 11.30 -20.65 10.98
C ALA A 211 10.56 -21.72 11.78
N VAL A 212 11.19 -22.19 12.85
CA VAL A 212 10.61 -23.05 13.89
C VAL A 212 10.42 -22.21 15.14
N ILE A 213 9.17 -21.98 15.52
CA ILE A 213 8.78 -21.05 16.56
C ILE A 213 8.18 -21.80 17.73
N LYS A 214 8.83 -21.70 18.89
CA LYS A 214 8.35 -22.19 20.20
C LYS A 214 8.21 -21.01 21.15
N LYS A 215 7.52 -21.18 22.27
CA LYS A 215 7.31 -20.09 23.23
C LYS A 215 8.60 -19.45 23.76
N ASP A 216 9.69 -20.23 23.90
CA ASP A 216 10.96 -19.78 24.49
C ASP A 216 12.12 -19.75 23.47
N SER A 217 11.86 -20.02 22.19
CA SER A 217 12.91 -20.02 21.17
C SER A 217 12.37 -19.83 19.76
N VAL A 218 13.15 -19.13 18.94
CA VAL A 218 12.96 -19.04 17.49
C VAL A 218 14.25 -19.50 16.82
N LYS A 219 14.13 -20.40 15.87
CA LYS A 219 15.24 -20.87 15.04
C LYS A 219 14.86 -20.79 13.58
N ILE A 220 15.78 -20.32 12.74
CA ILE A 220 15.56 -20.14 11.32
C ILE A 220 16.54 -21.02 10.56
N TYR A 221 16.05 -21.67 9.51
CA TYR A 221 16.81 -22.64 8.73
C TYR A 221 16.65 -22.35 7.23
N ASP A 222 17.65 -22.77 6.46
CA ASP A 222 17.50 -22.88 5.00
C ASP A 222 16.72 -24.16 4.62
N VAL A 223 16.44 -24.33 3.33
CA VAL A 223 15.76 -25.54 2.79
C VAL A 223 16.57 -26.81 2.92
N HIS A 224 17.85 -26.72 3.26
CA HIS A 224 18.76 -27.86 3.48
C HIS A 224 18.88 -28.24 4.96
N GLY A 225 18.23 -27.48 5.86
CA GLY A 225 18.24 -27.70 7.29
C GLY A 225 19.43 -27.06 8.02
N ASN A 226 20.20 -26.19 7.39
CA ASN A 226 21.26 -25.44 8.06
C ASN A 226 20.65 -24.27 8.84
N GLU A 227 21.02 -24.11 10.11
CA GLU A 227 20.56 -23.01 10.96
C GLU A 227 21.15 -21.67 10.48
N ILE A 228 20.31 -20.66 10.34
CA ILE A 228 20.66 -19.29 9.90
C ILE A 228 20.56 -18.36 11.11
N HIS A 229 21.61 -17.58 11.35
CA HIS A 229 21.60 -16.53 12.35
C HIS A 229 21.19 -15.20 11.69
N LYS A 230 20.12 -14.57 12.18
CA LYS A 230 19.59 -13.29 11.67
C LYS A 230 19.70 -12.21 12.73
N GLU A 231 19.85 -10.99 12.27
CA GLU A 231 19.75 -9.81 13.12
C GLU A 231 18.31 -9.57 13.55
N LEU A 232 18.13 -9.19 14.80
CA LEU A 232 16.84 -8.83 15.37
C LEU A 232 16.52 -7.39 14.99
N ASN A 233 15.39 -7.16 14.38
CA ASN A 233 14.88 -5.83 14.06
C ASN A 233 13.96 -5.36 15.19
N THR A 234 13.95 -4.05 15.46
CA THR A 234 13.03 -3.43 16.40
C THR A 234 12.17 -2.40 15.67
N ALA A 235 10.85 -2.48 15.84
CA ALA A 235 9.92 -1.50 15.28
C ALA A 235 10.10 -0.14 15.99
N ASP A 236 10.35 0.91 15.22
CA ASP A 236 10.68 2.26 15.69
C ASP A 236 9.44 3.18 15.82
N TRP A 237 8.24 2.68 15.53
CA TRP A 237 7.00 3.44 15.66
C TRP A 237 6.22 3.12 16.94
N ASP A 238 5.41 4.08 17.39
CA ASP A 238 4.64 3.95 18.62
C ASP A 238 3.35 3.14 18.40
N VAL A 239 2.90 2.46 19.45
CA VAL A 239 1.63 1.72 19.46
C VAL A 239 0.47 2.65 19.16
N ASP A 240 0.48 3.87 19.70
CA ASP A 240 -0.53 4.90 19.48
C ASP A 240 -0.66 5.32 18.01
N ALA A 241 0.41 5.17 17.21
CA ALA A 241 0.38 5.46 15.79
C ALA A 241 -0.56 4.50 15.00
N ALA A 242 -0.76 3.29 15.50
CA ALA A 242 -1.67 2.29 14.93
C ALA A 242 -3.12 2.41 15.43
N GLU A 243 -3.45 3.46 16.22
CA GLU A 243 -4.79 3.74 16.73
C GLU A 243 -5.40 4.97 16.06
N LYS A 244 -6.73 5.12 16.14
CA LYS A 244 -7.44 6.26 15.52
C LYS A 244 -7.19 7.60 16.20
N GLY A 245 -6.67 7.64 17.43
CA GLY A 245 -6.30 8.86 18.13
C GLY A 245 -7.44 9.88 18.30
N GLY A 246 -8.68 9.41 18.46
CA GLY A 246 -9.88 10.27 18.60
C GLY A 246 -10.58 10.64 17.28
N TYR A 247 -10.01 10.32 16.13
CA TYR A 247 -10.65 10.50 14.84
C TYR A 247 -11.72 9.44 14.55
N ALA A 248 -12.73 9.80 13.78
CA ALA A 248 -13.79 8.85 13.39
C ALA A 248 -13.24 7.69 12.55
N HIS A 249 -12.29 7.98 11.66
CA HIS A 249 -11.70 7.03 10.72
C HIS A 249 -10.18 7.22 10.63
N PHE A 250 -9.45 6.15 10.25
CA PHE A 250 -8.01 6.23 9.99
C PHE A 250 -7.69 7.20 8.85
N MET A 251 -8.47 7.19 7.77
CA MET A 251 -8.24 8.10 6.64
C MET A 251 -8.24 9.57 7.08
N LEU A 252 -9.18 9.98 7.93
CA LEU A 252 -9.21 11.36 8.42
C LEU A 252 -7.97 11.67 9.28
N LYS A 253 -7.61 10.77 10.20
CA LYS A 253 -6.37 10.88 10.98
C LYS A 253 -5.16 11.06 10.07
N GLU A 254 -5.03 10.19 9.05
CA GLU A 254 -3.90 10.18 8.12
C GLU A 254 -3.84 11.44 7.25
N ILE A 255 -4.99 12.05 6.91
CA ILE A 255 -5.04 13.37 6.27
C ILE A 255 -4.49 14.45 7.22
N HIS A 256 -4.87 14.41 8.50
CA HIS A 256 -4.37 15.37 9.51
C HIS A 256 -2.91 15.13 9.90
N GLU A 257 -2.37 13.94 9.72
CA GLU A 257 -0.96 13.60 9.95
C GLU A 257 -0.02 14.04 8.81
N GLN A 258 -0.54 14.54 7.69
CA GLN A 258 0.28 14.91 6.52
C GLN A 258 1.36 15.94 6.83
N PRO A 259 1.11 17.05 7.57
CA PRO A 259 2.13 18.02 7.91
C PRO A 259 3.34 17.38 8.61
N ASP A 260 3.09 16.63 9.68
CA ASP A 260 4.13 15.94 10.44
C ASP A 260 4.84 14.86 9.62
N SER A 261 4.09 14.14 8.78
CA SER A 261 4.65 13.10 7.91
C SER A 261 5.59 13.68 6.87
N VAL A 262 5.22 14.80 6.25
CA VAL A 262 6.09 15.55 5.32
C VAL A 262 7.35 15.99 6.03
N LYS A 263 7.23 16.61 7.20
CA LYS A 263 8.36 17.08 8.01
C LYS A 263 9.35 15.96 8.34
N ARG A 264 8.86 14.82 8.85
CA ARG A 264 9.69 13.65 9.13
C ARG A 264 10.36 13.07 7.88
N THR A 265 9.75 13.23 6.73
CA THR A 265 10.26 12.73 5.44
C THR A 265 11.37 13.61 4.90
N ILE A 266 11.20 14.92 4.91
CA ILE A 266 12.14 15.85 4.25
C ILE A 266 13.32 16.26 5.14
N MET A 267 13.08 16.52 6.44
CA MET A 267 14.13 17.06 7.34
C MET A 267 15.43 16.25 7.41
N PRO A 268 15.40 14.89 7.42
CA PRO A 268 16.63 14.11 7.40
C PRO A 268 17.45 14.21 6.09
N ARG A 269 16.86 14.82 5.06
CA ARG A 269 17.42 14.94 3.69
C ARG A 269 17.68 16.38 3.30
N ILE A 270 17.81 17.24 4.28
CA ILE A 270 18.17 18.66 4.09
C ILE A 270 19.37 18.95 4.98
N MET A 271 20.47 19.39 4.38
CA MET A 271 21.67 19.80 5.07
C MET A 271 22.11 21.17 4.53
N ASP A 272 22.32 22.15 5.42
CA ASP A 272 22.69 23.51 5.04
C ASP A 272 21.76 24.13 3.99
N ASP A 273 20.44 23.93 4.16
CA ASP A 273 19.36 24.35 3.26
C ASP A 273 19.40 23.71 1.85
N MET A 274 20.14 22.65 1.66
CA MET A 274 20.28 21.92 0.39
C MET A 274 19.75 20.49 0.52
N PRO A 275 19.22 19.88 -0.56
CA PRO A 275 18.90 18.46 -0.56
C PRO A 275 20.15 17.62 -0.32
N ASP A 276 20.03 16.57 0.49
CA ASP A 276 21.12 15.63 0.76
C ASP A 276 20.59 14.19 0.83
N PHE A 277 20.93 13.40 -0.16
CA PHE A 277 20.64 11.97 -0.24
C PHE A 277 21.91 11.11 -0.06
N SER A 278 22.97 11.64 0.54
CA SER A 278 24.22 10.91 0.74
C SER A 278 24.04 9.66 1.60
N ALA A 279 23.13 9.72 2.58
CA ALA A 279 22.80 8.59 3.45
C ALA A 279 22.09 7.44 2.70
N GLU A 280 21.39 7.73 1.60
CA GLU A 280 20.73 6.76 0.75
C GLU A 280 21.62 6.25 -0.40
N GLY A 281 22.88 6.68 -0.44
CA GLY A 281 23.83 6.25 -1.47
C GLY A 281 23.68 6.98 -2.81
N PHE A 282 22.97 8.08 -2.82
CA PHE A 282 22.78 8.91 -4.02
C PHE A 282 24.11 9.58 -4.38
N ASN A 283 24.55 9.45 -5.63
CA ASN A 283 25.75 10.10 -6.12
C ASN A 283 25.39 11.19 -7.14
N PRO A 284 25.51 12.49 -6.79
CA PRO A 284 25.16 13.58 -7.69
C PRO A 284 25.92 13.55 -9.02
N ASP A 285 27.18 13.05 -9.02
CA ASP A 285 27.96 12.96 -10.25
C ASP A 285 27.45 11.85 -11.19
N LYS A 286 26.86 10.78 -10.64
CA LYS A 286 26.22 9.73 -11.44
C LYS A 286 24.88 10.20 -12.03
N LEU A 287 24.16 11.05 -11.30
CA LEU A 287 22.89 11.62 -11.75
C LEU A 287 22.99 12.42 -13.06
N LYS A 288 24.10 13.11 -13.27
CA LYS A 288 24.36 13.91 -14.49
C LYS A 288 24.44 13.04 -15.77
N ASN A 289 24.67 11.74 -15.61
CA ASN A 289 24.96 10.84 -16.71
C ASN A 289 23.76 10.00 -17.16
N TYR A 290 22.67 9.97 -16.40
CA TYR A 290 21.48 9.21 -16.82
C TYR A 290 20.84 9.86 -18.05
N LYS A 291 20.58 9.03 -19.07
CA LYS A 291 19.90 9.46 -20.30
C LYS A 291 18.41 9.68 -20.06
N ASN A 292 17.77 8.78 -19.32
CA ASN A 292 16.37 8.85 -18.98
C ASN A 292 16.16 8.45 -17.53
N ILE A 293 15.07 8.95 -16.94
CA ILE A 293 14.55 8.49 -15.66
C ILE A 293 13.21 7.80 -15.94
N TYR A 294 13.08 6.55 -15.52
CA TYR A 294 11.80 5.83 -15.51
C TYR A 294 11.22 5.87 -14.10
N ILE A 295 9.97 6.27 -13.97
CA ILE A 295 9.23 6.19 -12.70
C ILE A 295 8.11 5.18 -12.90
N VAL A 296 8.18 4.04 -12.21
CA VAL A 296 7.25 2.94 -12.42
C VAL A 296 6.59 2.55 -11.11
N ALA A 297 5.26 2.57 -11.10
CA ALA A 297 4.45 2.32 -9.92
C ALA A 297 3.01 1.94 -10.28
N CYS A 298 2.17 1.69 -9.26
CA CYS A 298 0.74 1.41 -9.39
C CYS A 298 -0.10 2.46 -8.66
N GLY A 299 -1.27 2.81 -9.22
CA GLY A 299 -2.29 3.64 -8.57
C GLY A 299 -1.77 4.99 -8.06
N THR A 300 -2.05 5.31 -6.82
CA THR A 300 -1.63 6.55 -6.13
C THR A 300 -0.13 6.82 -6.22
N ALA A 301 0.70 5.78 -6.11
CA ALA A 301 2.16 5.91 -6.23
C ALA A 301 2.58 6.30 -7.66
N MET A 302 1.89 5.82 -8.70
CA MET A 302 2.11 6.24 -10.09
C MET A 302 1.71 7.72 -10.27
N HIS A 303 0.61 8.17 -9.64
CA HIS A 303 0.21 9.58 -9.68
C HIS A 303 1.24 10.48 -8.98
N ALA A 304 1.89 10.03 -7.90
CA ALA A 304 3.03 10.75 -7.30
C ALA A 304 4.19 10.84 -8.29
N GLY A 305 4.47 9.76 -9.02
CA GLY A 305 5.44 9.76 -10.12
C GLY A 305 5.09 10.73 -11.25
N MET A 306 3.81 10.90 -11.58
CA MET A 306 3.36 11.89 -12.57
C MET A 306 3.68 13.32 -12.14
N VAL A 307 3.45 13.66 -10.87
CA VAL A 307 3.87 14.96 -10.31
C VAL A 307 5.39 15.10 -10.40
N GLY A 308 6.14 14.06 -9.98
CA GLY A 308 7.60 14.01 -10.08
C GLY A 308 8.11 14.25 -11.50
N LYS A 309 7.49 13.63 -12.52
CA LYS A 309 7.81 13.87 -13.93
C LYS A 309 7.72 15.35 -14.30
N TYR A 310 6.56 15.97 -14.04
CA TYR A 310 6.37 17.38 -14.39
C TYR A 310 7.41 18.29 -13.74
N ILE A 311 7.78 18.00 -12.49
CA ILE A 311 8.73 18.81 -11.74
C ILE A 311 10.15 18.60 -12.28
N ILE A 312 10.61 17.35 -12.40
CA ILE A 312 11.96 17.01 -12.88
C ILE A 312 12.17 17.55 -14.30
N GLU A 313 11.22 17.33 -15.21
CA GLU A 313 11.32 17.86 -16.58
C GLU A 313 11.35 19.38 -16.61
N LYS A 314 10.58 20.05 -15.73
CA LYS A 314 10.48 21.52 -15.68
C LYS A 314 11.77 22.16 -15.17
N ILE A 315 12.36 21.65 -14.07
CA ILE A 315 13.47 22.32 -13.39
C ILE A 315 14.83 21.68 -13.66
N ALA A 316 14.93 20.34 -13.69
CA ALA A 316 16.18 19.62 -13.94
C ALA A 316 16.46 19.38 -15.42
N ARG A 317 15.43 19.48 -16.28
CA ARG A 317 15.52 19.31 -17.75
C ARG A 317 16.02 17.92 -18.15
N VAL A 318 15.68 16.90 -17.39
CA VAL A 318 15.94 15.48 -17.67
C VAL A 318 14.65 14.83 -18.15
N SER A 319 14.76 13.97 -19.17
CA SER A 319 13.59 13.21 -19.69
C SER A 319 13.09 12.20 -18.66
N VAL A 320 11.78 12.20 -18.39
CA VAL A 320 11.15 11.29 -17.45
C VAL A 320 10.00 10.53 -18.12
N THR A 321 10.04 9.21 -18.03
CA THR A 321 8.94 8.34 -18.43
C THR A 321 8.24 7.79 -17.20
N VAL A 322 6.95 8.07 -17.05
CA VAL A 322 6.13 7.44 -16.00
C VAL A 322 5.30 6.33 -16.62
N ASP A 323 5.23 5.19 -15.95
CA ASP A 323 4.48 4.05 -16.47
C ASP A 323 3.78 3.27 -15.34
N ILE A 324 2.72 2.56 -15.73
CA ILE A 324 2.01 1.62 -14.86
C ILE A 324 2.82 0.33 -14.79
N ALA A 325 3.13 -0.14 -13.59
CA ALA A 325 4.03 -1.28 -13.40
C ALA A 325 3.52 -2.58 -14.06
N SER A 326 2.20 -2.84 -14.02
CA SER A 326 1.60 -4.00 -14.68
C SER A 326 1.77 -4.01 -16.20
N GLU A 327 1.81 -2.83 -16.84
CA GLU A 327 2.02 -2.70 -18.27
C GLU A 327 3.51 -2.67 -18.63
N PHE A 328 4.32 -1.96 -17.83
CA PHE A 328 5.75 -1.81 -18.04
C PHE A 328 6.45 -3.17 -18.15
N ARG A 329 6.14 -4.10 -17.28
CA ARG A 329 6.79 -5.42 -17.21
C ARG A 329 6.56 -6.31 -18.43
N TYR A 330 5.50 -6.06 -19.23
CA TYR A 330 5.12 -6.91 -20.37
C TYR A 330 5.34 -6.27 -21.74
N ARG A 331 5.61 -4.96 -21.80
CA ARG A 331 5.74 -4.25 -23.08
C ARG A 331 7.15 -4.27 -23.70
N ASP A 332 8.11 -5.00 -23.12
CA ASP A 332 9.51 -5.00 -23.54
C ASP A 332 10.11 -3.57 -23.56
N PRO A 333 10.24 -2.93 -22.39
CA PRO A 333 10.60 -1.51 -22.29
C PRO A 333 12.03 -1.26 -22.74
N LEU A 334 12.25 -0.08 -23.34
CA LEU A 334 13.56 0.37 -23.78
C LEU A 334 14.36 0.94 -22.59
N ILE A 335 14.80 0.07 -21.69
CA ILE A 335 15.61 0.43 -20.52
C ILE A 335 17.02 -0.16 -20.65
N SER A 336 18.03 0.56 -20.22
CA SER A 336 19.44 0.22 -20.36
C SER A 336 20.28 0.61 -19.14
N GLU A 337 21.56 0.27 -19.14
CA GLU A 337 22.54 0.65 -18.12
C GLU A 337 22.77 2.17 -17.97
N ASP A 338 22.34 2.96 -18.95
CA ASP A 338 22.43 4.42 -18.92
C ASP A 338 21.21 5.09 -18.26
N ASP A 339 20.24 4.33 -17.76
CA ASP A 339 18.96 4.82 -17.24
C ASP A 339 18.86 4.63 -15.72
N LEU A 340 18.06 5.48 -15.06
CA LEU A 340 17.66 5.31 -13.68
C LEU A 340 16.20 4.86 -13.62
N MET A 341 15.95 3.74 -12.94
CA MET A 341 14.59 3.30 -12.59
C MET A 341 14.24 3.72 -11.16
N ILE A 342 13.24 4.57 -11.00
CA ILE A 342 12.63 4.89 -9.70
C ILE A 342 11.34 4.10 -9.57
N VAL A 343 11.24 3.23 -8.57
CA VAL A 343 9.99 2.54 -8.22
C VAL A 343 9.41 3.13 -6.95
N ILE A 344 8.10 3.32 -6.92
CA ILE A 344 7.39 3.90 -5.78
C ILE A 344 6.36 2.89 -5.27
N SER A 345 6.43 2.56 -3.98
CA SER A 345 5.46 1.67 -3.33
C SER A 345 5.37 1.96 -1.83
N GLN A 346 4.18 2.27 -1.32
CA GLN A 346 3.98 2.50 0.11
C GLN A 346 4.38 1.26 0.93
N SER A 347 3.91 0.08 0.55
CA SER A 347 4.19 -1.18 1.26
C SER A 347 5.55 -1.79 0.93
N GLY A 348 6.11 -1.45 -0.24
CA GLY A 348 7.30 -2.11 -0.79
C GLY A 348 7.08 -3.59 -1.16
N GLU A 349 5.81 -4.02 -1.27
CA GLU A 349 5.42 -5.41 -1.55
C GLU A 349 4.48 -5.52 -2.77
N THR A 350 4.33 -4.45 -3.56
CA THR A 350 3.48 -4.46 -4.76
C THR A 350 4.11 -5.36 -5.83
N ALA A 351 3.41 -6.44 -6.22
CA ALA A 351 3.96 -7.49 -7.09
C ALA A 351 4.45 -6.95 -8.43
N ASP A 352 3.62 -6.18 -9.13
CA ASP A 352 3.99 -5.60 -10.43
C ASP A 352 5.16 -4.63 -10.34
N THR A 353 5.19 -3.79 -9.29
CA THR A 353 6.27 -2.83 -9.06
C THR A 353 7.59 -3.55 -8.77
N LYS A 354 7.56 -4.64 -8.00
CA LYS A 354 8.72 -5.50 -7.75
C LYS A 354 9.23 -6.13 -9.05
N ALA A 355 8.33 -6.69 -9.85
CA ALA A 355 8.72 -7.30 -11.12
C ALA A 355 9.30 -6.28 -12.11
N ALA A 356 8.79 -5.05 -12.13
CA ALA A 356 9.37 -3.96 -12.94
C ALA A 356 10.79 -3.61 -12.47
N LEU A 357 11.03 -3.57 -11.15
CA LEU A 357 12.36 -3.38 -10.57
C LEU A 357 13.34 -4.47 -11.00
N GLU A 358 12.94 -5.74 -10.87
CA GLU A 358 13.76 -6.90 -11.27
C GLU A 358 14.14 -6.84 -12.77
N LEU A 359 13.17 -6.46 -13.61
CA LEU A 359 13.40 -6.30 -15.05
C LEU A 359 14.43 -5.20 -15.34
N ALA A 360 14.34 -4.05 -14.65
CA ALA A 360 15.31 -2.96 -14.81
C ALA A 360 16.72 -3.40 -14.39
N LYS A 361 16.86 -4.12 -13.28
CA LYS A 361 18.15 -4.69 -12.84
C LYS A 361 18.72 -5.68 -13.84
N GLN A 362 17.88 -6.53 -14.42
CA GLN A 362 18.33 -7.48 -15.48
C GLN A 362 18.82 -6.74 -16.73
N ALA A 363 18.28 -5.58 -17.04
CA ALA A 363 18.72 -4.71 -18.11
C ALA A 363 19.99 -3.88 -17.79
N GLY A 364 20.47 -3.94 -16.54
CA GLY A 364 21.66 -3.23 -16.07
C GLY A 364 21.40 -1.80 -15.60
N ALA A 365 20.14 -1.33 -15.56
CA ALA A 365 19.80 0.00 -15.09
C ALA A 365 20.03 0.12 -13.58
N ASP A 366 20.41 1.31 -13.12
CA ASP A 366 20.42 1.62 -11.70
C ASP A 366 18.98 1.73 -11.18
N THR A 367 18.76 1.28 -9.93
CA THR A 367 17.42 1.22 -9.35
C THR A 367 17.34 1.97 -8.03
N MET A 368 16.28 2.76 -7.88
CA MET A 368 15.93 3.46 -6.65
C MET A 368 14.52 3.08 -6.22
N ALA A 369 14.35 2.73 -4.96
CA ALA A 369 13.05 2.46 -4.35
C ALA A 369 12.64 3.59 -3.39
N ILE A 370 11.43 4.12 -3.56
CA ILE A 370 10.78 5.00 -2.60
C ILE A 370 9.70 4.18 -1.90
N VAL A 371 9.94 3.82 -0.63
CA VAL A 371 9.09 2.91 0.13
C VAL A 371 8.91 3.38 1.57
N ASN A 372 7.81 2.97 2.23
CA ASN A 372 7.58 3.31 3.63
C ASN A 372 7.97 2.19 4.59
N VAL A 373 7.87 0.93 4.16
CA VAL A 373 8.12 -0.23 5.03
C VAL A 373 9.58 -0.68 4.93
N LYS A 374 10.29 -0.57 6.05
CA LYS A 374 11.68 -1.04 6.16
C LYS A 374 11.77 -2.55 5.95
N GLY A 375 12.78 -2.97 5.18
CA GLY A 375 13.03 -4.38 4.91
C GLY A 375 12.00 -5.06 4.00
N SER A 376 11.13 -4.29 3.34
CA SER A 376 10.21 -4.82 2.32
C SER A 376 10.96 -5.42 1.12
N SER A 377 10.29 -6.24 0.34
CA SER A 377 10.91 -6.94 -0.80
C SER A 377 11.54 -5.99 -1.80
N ILE A 378 10.84 -4.91 -2.17
CA ILE A 378 11.37 -3.87 -3.06
C ILE A 378 12.58 -3.17 -2.44
N ALA A 379 12.54 -2.83 -1.14
CA ALA A 379 13.66 -2.18 -0.44
C ALA A 379 14.92 -3.05 -0.42
N ARG A 380 14.80 -4.36 -0.32
CA ARG A 380 15.95 -5.28 -0.29
C ARG A 380 16.57 -5.51 -1.66
N GLU A 381 15.82 -5.31 -2.73
CA GLU A 381 16.26 -5.57 -4.09
C GLU A 381 16.80 -4.34 -4.81
N ALA A 382 16.36 -3.14 -4.45
CA ALA A 382 16.82 -1.91 -5.07
C ALA A 382 18.27 -1.57 -4.68
N ASP A 383 18.99 -0.89 -5.57
CA ASP A 383 20.37 -0.45 -5.34
C ASP A 383 20.43 0.74 -4.38
N MET A 384 19.41 1.61 -4.42
CA MET A 384 19.22 2.77 -3.54
C MET A 384 17.82 2.72 -2.93
N VAL A 385 17.70 3.05 -1.65
CA VAL A 385 16.41 3.01 -0.93
C VAL A 385 16.16 4.30 -0.18
N VAL A 386 15.04 4.95 -0.50
CA VAL A 386 14.54 6.15 0.17
C VAL A 386 13.30 5.78 0.99
N TYR A 387 13.45 5.75 2.30
CA TYR A 387 12.33 5.50 3.21
C TYR A 387 11.54 6.78 3.46
N THR A 388 10.21 6.71 3.32
CA THR A 388 9.33 7.89 3.43
C THR A 388 9.06 8.35 4.85
N HIS A 389 9.32 7.52 5.87
CA HIS A 389 9.08 7.83 7.29
C HIS A 389 7.65 8.34 7.60
N ALA A 390 6.65 7.96 6.78
CA ALA A 390 5.26 8.36 6.99
C ALA A 390 4.61 7.73 8.24
N GLY A 391 5.27 6.73 8.83
CA GLY A 391 4.65 5.89 9.85
C GLY A 391 3.61 4.93 9.24
N PRO A 392 2.84 4.20 10.07
CA PRO A 392 1.83 3.28 9.57
C PRO A 392 0.69 4.04 8.87
N GLU A 393 0.27 3.56 7.71
CA GLU A 393 -0.91 4.02 6.99
C GLU A 393 -1.89 2.85 6.87
N ILE A 394 -3.00 2.94 7.59
CA ILE A 394 -3.96 1.85 7.83
C ILE A 394 -5.15 1.90 6.87
N SER A 395 -5.66 3.11 6.58
CA SER A 395 -6.72 3.26 5.58
C SER A 395 -6.29 2.67 4.25
N VAL A 396 -7.18 1.93 3.59
CA VAL A 396 -6.88 1.29 2.29
C VAL A 396 -6.58 2.35 1.24
N ALA A 397 -7.38 3.40 1.16
CA ALA A 397 -7.13 4.54 0.29
C ALA A 397 -5.96 5.37 0.83
N SER A 398 -4.90 5.49 0.06
CA SER A 398 -3.66 6.17 0.45
C SER A 398 -3.83 7.69 0.47
N THR A 399 -3.34 8.37 1.50
CA THR A 399 -3.38 9.83 1.67
C THR A 399 -2.01 10.40 2.02
N LYS A 400 -1.54 10.19 3.26
CA LYS A 400 -0.24 10.72 3.70
C LYS A 400 0.95 10.09 2.94
N ALA A 401 0.84 8.82 2.54
CA ALA A 401 1.88 8.19 1.73
C ALA A 401 2.06 8.88 0.37
N TYR A 402 0.96 9.29 -0.29
CA TYR A 402 1.02 10.09 -1.50
C TYR A 402 1.77 11.41 -1.26
N MET A 403 1.42 12.11 -0.18
CA MET A 403 2.02 13.41 0.16
C MET A 403 3.54 13.30 0.37
N VAL A 404 3.99 12.29 1.13
CA VAL A 404 5.43 12.11 1.36
C VAL A 404 6.18 11.61 0.12
N GLN A 405 5.52 10.83 -0.75
CA GLN A 405 6.10 10.42 -2.04
C GLN A 405 6.34 11.63 -2.95
N ILE A 406 5.38 12.57 -3.02
CA ILE A 406 5.58 13.82 -3.77
C ILE A 406 6.71 14.64 -3.14
N SER A 407 6.78 14.74 -1.82
CA SER A 407 7.84 15.49 -1.12
C SER A 407 9.24 14.99 -1.49
N ILE A 408 9.41 13.67 -1.58
CA ILE A 408 10.67 13.07 -2.03
C ILE A 408 10.93 13.40 -3.50
N MET A 409 9.90 13.37 -4.36
CA MET A 409 10.06 13.76 -5.77
C MET A 409 10.53 15.20 -5.93
N TYR A 410 10.09 16.14 -5.07
CA TYR A 410 10.59 17.51 -5.04
C TYR A 410 12.08 17.57 -4.67
N LEU A 411 12.48 16.91 -3.60
CA LEU A 411 13.90 16.89 -3.18
C LEU A 411 14.79 16.28 -4.27
N ILE A 412 14.38 15.16 -4.87
CA ILE A 412 15.11 14.55 -6.00
C ILE A 412 15.21 15.52 -7.17
N ALA A 413 14.13 16.25 -7.48
CA ALA A 413 14.12 17.19 -8.59
C ALA A 413 15.06 18.39 -8.32
N PHE A 414 15.12 18.89 -7.08
CA PHE A 414 16.03 19.98 -6.68
C PHE A 414 17.48 19.52 -6.77
N GLU A 415 17.80 18.34 -6.23
CA GLU A 415 19.13 17.72 -6.31
C GLU A 415 19.58 17.55 -7.78
N LEU A 416 18.71 16.98 -8.62
CA LEU A 416 18.96 16.82 -10.06
C LEU A 416 19.18 18.15 -10.76
N ALA A 417 18.37 19.17 -10.46
CA ALA A 417 18.48 20.49 -11.07
C ALA A 417 19.79 21.18 -10.70
N TYR A 418 20.18 21.10 -9.44
CA TYR A 418 21.46 21.62 -8.95
C TYR A 418 22.63 20.86 -9.56
N ALA A 419 22.64 19.54 -9.51
CA ALA A 419 23.68 18.70 -10.07
C ALA A 419 23.90 18.94 -11.59
N ASN A 420 22.80 19.15 -12.35
CA ASN A 420 22.86 19.43 -13.78
C ASN A 420 23.16 20.89 -14.13
N GLY A 421 23.38 21.75 -13.13
CA GLY A 421 23.63 23.18 -13.35
C GLY A 421 22.44 23.93 -13.98
N LYS A 422 21.21 23.44 -13.74
CA LYS A 422 19.95 24.09 -14.18
C LYS A 422 19.38 25.00 -13.11
N MET A 423 19.90 24.88 -11.89
CA MET A 423 19.58 25.67 -10.72
C MET A 423 20.88 25.99 -10.01
N ASP A 424 21.09 27.21 -9.59
CA ASP A 424 22.24 27.57 -8.76
C ASP A 424 21.96 27.26 -7.27
N GLU A 425 23.00 27.36 -6.42
CA GLU A 425 22.88 27.06 -5.00
C GLU A 425 21.84 27.93 -4.30
N ALA A 426 21.79 29.22 -4.62
CA ALA A 426 20.84 30.16 -4.00
C ALA A 426 19.39 29.85 -4.36
N GLU A 427 19.16 29.45 -5.60
CA GLU A 427 17.82 29.05 -6.08
C GLU A 427 17.42 27.69 -5.47
N CYS A 428 18.34 26.73 -5.41
CA CYS A 428 18.11 25.43 -4.80
C CYS A 428 17.79 25.57 -3.31
N SER A 429 18.60 26.30 -2.55
CA SER A 429 18.36 26.61 -1.14
C SER A 429 17.00 27.29 -0.93
N ARG A 430 16.62 28.25 -1.80
CA ARG A 430 15.33 28.91 -1.73
C ARG A 430 14.16 27.93 -1.87
N TYR A 431 14.21 27.04 -2.87
CA TYR A 431 13.14 26.04 -3.05
C TYR A 431 13.11 24.99 -1.95
N THR A 432 14.26 24.60 -1.43
CA THR A 432 14.37 23.68 -0.29
C THR A 432 13.72 24.28 0.95
N LYS A 433 13.98 25.56 1.26
CA LYS A 433 13.31 26.28 2.37
C LYS A 433 11.80 26.38 2.17
N MET A 434 11.35 26.69 0.97
CA MET A 434 9.92 26.70 0.66
C MET A 434 9.26 25.32 0.88
N LEU A 435 9.99 24.22 0.60
CA LEU A 435 9.49 22.87 0.86
C LEU A 435 9.47 22.58 2.38
N GLU A 436 10.42 23.11 3.17
CA GLU A 436 10.40 23.01 4.63
C GLU A 436 9.20 23.72 5.27
N GLU A 437 8.70 24.79 4.63
CA GLU A 437 7.54 25.59 5.07
C GLU A 437 6.19 24.98 4.63
N VAL A 438 6.19 24.03 3.68
CA VAL A 438 4.96 23.43 3.15
C VAL A 438 4.09 22.72 4.22
N PRO A 439 4.64 22.09 5.27
CA PRO A 439 3.82 21.51 6.34
C PRO A 439 2.81 22.49 6.95
N GLU A 440 3.21 23.72 7.21
CA GLU A 440 2.33 24.78 7.75
C GLU A 440 1.22 25.15 6.75
N VAL A 441 1.56 25.22 5.46
CA VAL A 441 0.56 25.48 4.41
C VAL A 441 -0.42 24.31 4.24
N ILE A 442 0.04 23.07 4.44
CA ILE A 442 -0.83 21.87 4.46
C ILE A 442 -1.82 21.95 5.64
N GLU A 443 -1.38 22.41 6.83
CA GLU A 443 -2.28 22.64 7.97
C GLU A 443 -3.37 23.67 7.65
N GLU A 444 -3.00 24.77 7.00
CA GLU A 444 -3.98 25.76 6.51
C GLU A 444 -4.95 25.17 5.48
N ALA A 445 -4.48 24.27 4.61
CA ALA A 445 -5.34 23.60 3.65
C ALA A 445 -6.29 22.59 4.33
N ILE A 446 -5.87 21.93 5.40
CA ILE A 446 -6.73 21.08 6.24
C ILE A 446 -7.83 21.91 6.91
N ALA A 447 -7.55 23.15 7.31
CA ALA A 447 -8.55 24.04 7.89
C ALA A 447 -9.69 24.41 6.92
N LEU A 448 -9.58 24.10 5.62
CA LEU A 448 -10.67 24.22 4.64
C LEU A 448 -11.71 23.08 4.74
N GLU A 449 -11.59 22.19 5.71
CA GLU A 449 -12.39 20.97 5.90
C GLU A 449 -13.90 21.23 5.77
N SER A 450 -14.42 22.28 6.40
CA SER A 450 -15.86 22.62 6.34
C SER A 450 -16.33 22.96 4.93
N LYS A 451 -15.49 23.64 4.12
CA LYS A 451 -15.80 23.94 2.72
C LYS A 451 -15.78 22.68 1.86
N CYS A 452 -14.83 21.78 2.13
CA CYS A 452 -14.75 20.48 1.47
C CYS A 452 -15.96 19.59 1.80
N GLN A 453 -16.40 19.60 3.06
CA GLN A 453 -17.62 18.90 3.49
C GLN A 453 -18.87 19.46 2.79
N PHE A 454 -18.98 20.77 2.68
CA PHE A 454 -20.07 21.40 1.95
C PHE A 454 -20.05 21.00 0.45
N ALA A 455 -18.89 21.03 -0.21
CA ALA A 455 -18.74 20.57 -1.59
C ALA A 455 -19.15 19.09 -1.73
N ALA A 456 -18.64 18.23 -0.85
CA ALA A 456 -18.98 16.81 -0.82
C ALA A 456 -20.49 16.55 -0.73
N SER A 457 -21.21 17.35 0.08
CA SER A 457 -22.67 17.23 0.24
C SER A 457 -23.46 17.41 -1.07
N LYS A 458 -22.88 18.09 -2.07
CA LYS A 458 -23.47 18.27 -3.39
C LYS A 458 -23.19 17.14 -4.36
N LEU A 459 -22.23 16.28 -4.03
CA LEU A 459 -21.76 15.19 -4.91
C LEU A 459 -22.41 13.83 -4.58
N ILE A 460 -23.02 13.66 -3.42
CA ILE A 460 -23.48 12.34 -2.90
C ILE A 460 -24.49 11.62 -3.81
N ASN A 461 -25.26 12.35 -4.59
CA ASN A 461 -26.27 11.82 -5.50
C ASN A 461 -25.78 11.68 -6.94
N ALA A 462 -24.52 11.98 -7.22
CA ALA A 462 -23.95 11.83 -8.54
C ALA A 462 -23.66 10.34 -8.83
N ASP A 463 -24.04 9.87 -10.02
CA ASP A 463 -23.65 8.56 -10.53
C ASP A 463 -22.23 8.60 -11.13
N SER A 464 -21.89 9.75 -11.75
CA SER A 464 -20.57 10.00 -12.32
C SER A 464 -20.19 11.47 -12.20
N LEU A 465 -18.87 11.74 -12.22
CA LEU A 465 -18.34 13.10 -12.27
C LEU A 465 -16.98 13.13 -13.00
N LEU A 466 -16.58 14.31 -13.43
CA LEU A 466 -15.27 14.51 -14.05
C LEU A 466 -14.36 15.37 -13.18
N TYR A 467 -13.07 15.02 -13.21
CA TYR A 467 -11.99 15.90 -12.74
C TYR A 467 -11.29 16.51 -13.95
N ILE A 468 -10.98 17.80 -13.88
CA ILE A 468 -10.26 18.48 -14.96
C ILE A 468 -9.14 19.36 -14.41
N GLY A 469 -8.01 19.39 -15.13
CA GLY A 469 -6.86 20.23 -14.82
C GLY A 469 -5.93 20.36 -16.02
N ARG A 470 -4.89 21.18 -15.89
CA ARG A 470 -3.84 21.32 -16.90
C ARG A 470 -2.45 21.23 -16.27
N GLY A 471 -1.51 20.58 -16.97
CA GLY A 471 -0.14 20.42 -16.47
C GLY A 471 -0.12 19.69 -15.13
N LEU A 472 0.48 20.25 -14.08
CA LEU A 472 0.51 19.67 -12.73
C LEU A 472 -0.90 19.46 -12.16
N ASP A 473 -1.85 20.34 -12.45
CA ASP A 473 -3.23 20.18 -12.00
C ASP A 473 -3.93 18.97 -12.63
N TYR A 474 -3.54 18.59 -13.85
CA TYR A 474 -4.03 17.34 -14.46
C TYR A 474 -3.48 16.11 -13.75
N ALA A 475 -2.17 16.08 -13.46
CA ALA A 475 -1.58 14.97 -12.69
C ALA A 475 -2.28 14.82 -11.32
N LEU A 476 -2.56 15.93 -10.65
CA LEU A 476 -3.25 15.95 -9.36
C LEU A 476 -4.72 15.53 -9.49
N SER A 477 -5.41 15.92 -10.56
CA SER A 477 -6.81 15.57 -10.81
C SER A 477 -6.99 14.04 -10.99
N MET A 478 -5.98 13.34 -11.49
CA MET A 478 -5.98 11.87 -11.56
C MET A 478 -6.04 11.25 -10.16
N GLU A 479 -5.27 11.77 -9.21
CA GLU A 479 -5.29 11.30 -7.82
C GLU A 479 -6.62 11.62 -7.13
N GLY A 480 -7.16 12.83 -7.29
CA GLY A 480 -8.47 13.18 -6.75
C GLY A 480 -9.59 12.28 -7.26
N SER A 481 -9.59 11.99 -8.56
CA SER A 481 -10.52 11.05 -9.18
C SER A 481 -10.37 9.63 -8.61
N LEU A 482 -9.14 9.15 -8.43
CA LEU A 482 -8.88 7.84 -7.83
C LEU A 482 -9.41 7.77 -6.40
N LYS A 483 -9.07 8.74 -5.54
CA LYS A 483 -9.54 8.76 -4.15
C LYS A 483 -11.07 8.75 -4.06
N LEU A 484 -11.73 9.55 -4.88
CA LEU A 484 -13.19 9.60 -4.85
C LEU A 484 -13.82 8.27 -5.24
N LYS A 485 -13.39 7.66 -6.36
CA LYS A 485 -13.97 6.37 -6.82
C LYS A 485 -13.71 5.22 -5.87
N GLU A 486 -12.53 5.18 -5.22
CA GLU A 486 -12.15 4.11 -4.29
C GLU A 486 -13.11 4.00 -3.11
N ILE A 487 -13.52 5.12 -2.52
CA ILE A 487 -14.25 5.14 -1.25
C ILE A 487 -15.72 5.54 -1.38
N SER A 488 -16.07 6.37 -2.37
CA SER A 488 -17.47 6.80 -2.59
C SER A 488 -18.24 5.91 -3.56
N TYR A 489 -17.52 5.13 -4.38
CA TYR A 489 -18.05 4.30 -5.48
C TYR A 489 -18.76 5.11 -6.58
N ILE A 490 -18.60 6.42 -6.61
CA ILE A 490 -19.03 7.26 -7.72
C ILE A 490 -18.05 7.03 -8.87
N HIS A 491 -18.56 6.75 -10.07
CA HIS A 491 -17.71 6.68 -11.25
C HIS A 491 -17.08 8.05 -11.51
N SER A 492 -15.76 8.12 -11.56
CA SER A 492 -15.07 9.38 -11.84
C SER A 492 -13.89 9.17 -12.79
N GLU A 493 -13.68 10.13 -13.68
CA GLU A 493 -12.56 10.17 -14.61
C GLU A 493 -11.85 11.51 -14.54
N SER A 494 -10.55 11.49 -14.82
CA SER A 494 -9.74 12.71 -14.91
C SER A 494 -9.33 12.95 -16.35
N TYR A 495 -9.46 14.20 -16.79
CA TYR A 495 -9.07 14.61 -18.13
C TYR A 495 -8.19 15.86 -18.09
N ALA A 496 -7.21 15.90 -19.00
CA ALA A 496 -6.59 17.16 -19.34
C ALA A 496 -7.68 18.11 -19.89
N ALA A 497 -7.87 19.27 -19.26
CA ALA A 497 -9.04 20.11 -19.53
C ALA A 497 -9.20 20.50 -21.01
N GLY A 498 -8.08 20.66 -21.74
CA GLY A 498 -8.11 20.92 -23.18
C GLY A 498 -8.59 19.75 -24.03
N GLU A 499 -8.43 18.51 -23.53
CA GLU A 499 -8.77 17.28 -24.24
C GLU A 499 -10.28 17.00 -24.25
N LEU A 500 -11.04 17.62 -23.35
CA LEU A 500 -12.51 17.48 -23.30
C LEU A 500 -13.18 17.68 -24.65
N LYS A 501 -12.70 18.64 -25.45
CA LYS A 501 -13.25 19.01 -26.76
C LYS A 501 -13.14 17.89 -27.79
N HIS A 502 -12.25 16.95 -27.59
CA HIS A 502 -11.94 15.86 -28.52
C HIS A 502 -12.83 14.62 -28.31
N GLY A 503 -13.93 14.76 -27.56
CA GLY A 503 -14.93 13.70 -27.40
C GLY A 503 -15.65 13.78 -26.06
N THR A 504 -14.92 13.77 -24.96
CA THR A 504 -15.43 13.59 -23.58
C THR A 504 -16.44 14.66 -23.14
N ILE A 505 -16.38 15.87 -23.71
CA ILE A 505 -17.35 16.93 -23.41
C ILE A 505 -18.80 16.52 -23.74
N SER A 506 -19.00 15.49 -24.58
CA SER A 506 -20.32 14.91 -24.88
C SER A 506 -20.99 14.28 -23.67
N LEU A 507 -20.23 13.92 -22.63
CA LEU A 507 -20.73 13.35 -21.39
C LEU A 507 -21.31 14.42 -20.44
N ILE A 508 -21.02 15.69 -20.68
CA ILE A 508 -21.52 16.75 -19.83
C ILE A 508 -23.03 16.92 -20.03
N THR A 509 -23.75 16.72 -18.95
CA THR A 509 -25.21 16.91 -18.87
C THR A 509 -25.54 17.93 -17.79
N GLU A 510 -26.82 18.34 -17.74
CA GLU A 510 -27.30 19.28 -16.72
C GLU A 510 -27.02 18.72 -15.30
N GLN A 511 -26.46 19.55 -14.44
CA GLN A 511 -26.07 19.22 -13.05
C GLN A 511 -25.01 18.11 -12.90
N MET A 512 -24.37 17.64 -13.98
CA MET A 512 -23.24 16.72 -13.85
C MET A 512 -22.09 17.43 -13.12
N PRO A 513 -21.57 16.84 -12.01
CA PRO A 513 -20.49 17.48 -11.27
C PRO A 513 -19.18 17.45 -12.05
N VAL A 514 -18.46 18.56 -12.00
CA VAL A 514 -17.09 18.70 -12.50
C VAL A 514 -16.24 19.33 -11.41
N ILE A 515 -15.18 18.65 -10.99
CA ILE A 515 -14.18 19.20 -10.07
C ILE A 515 -13.01 19.71 -10.92
N ALA A 516 -12.83 21.02 -10.92
CA ALA A 516 -11.77 21.69 -11.67
C ALA A 516 -10.66 22.16 -10.74
N ILE A 517 -9.41 22.03 -11.19
CA ILE A 517 -8.22 22.49 -10.46
C ILE A 517 -7.54 23.55 -11.31
N ALA A 518 -7.30 24.72 -10.72
CA ALA A 518 -6.67 25.87 -11.36
C ALA A 518 -5.67 26.54 -10.40
N THR A 519 -4.46 25.96 -10.33
CA THR A 519 -3.37 26.42 -9.44
C THR A 519 -2.13 26.90 -10.20
N GLN A 520 -2.10 26.72 -11.53
CA GLN A 520 -0.95 27.08 -12.35
C GLN A 520 -1.20 28.41 -13.07
N LYS A 521 -0.62 29.52 -12.59
CA LYS A 521 -0.83 30.90 -13.07
C LYS A 521 -0.74 31.04 -14.59
N ASN A 522 0.25 30.40 -15.21
CA ASN A 522 0.45 30.43 -16.66
C ASN A 522 -0.62 29.69 -17.47
N LEU A 523 -1.49 28.90 -16.82
CA LEU A 523 -2.54 28.08 -17.43
C LEU A 523 -3.96 28.49 -16.99
N GLU A 524 -4.10 29.45 -16.08
CA GLU A 524 -5.38 29.89 -15.48
C GLU A 524 -6.41 30.25 -16.52
N GLU A 525 -6.11 31.20 -17.43
CA GLU A 525 -7.02 31.63 -18.49
C GLU A 525 -7.52 30.43 -19.32
N LYS A 526 -6.62 29.50 -19.63
CA LYS A 526 -6.97 28.28 -20.39
C LYS A 526 -7.88 27.36 -19.60
N THR A 527 -7.60 27.19 -18.31
CA THR A 527 -8.40 26.34 -17.41
C THR A 527 -9.79 26.98 -17.21
N ILE A 528 -9.86 28.26 -16.93
CA ILE A 528 -11.12 29.00 -16.80
C ILE A 528 -11.95 28.94 -18.10
N SER A 529 -11.32 29.04 -19.27
CA SER A 529 -12.02 28.86 -20.55
C SER A 529 -12.66 27.45 -20.65
N ASN A 530 -11.94 26.39 -20.25
CA ASN A 530 -12.53 25.07 -20.28
C ASN A 530 -13.64 24.88 -19.21
N ILE A 531 -13.52 25.54 -18.07
CA ILE A 531 -14.58 25.54 -17.04
C ILE A 531 -15.85 26.21 -17.62
N LYS A 532 -15.71 27.35 -18.28
CA LYS A 532 -16.84 28.02 -18.95
C LYS A 532 -17.51 27.13 -20.01
N GLU A 533 -16.73 26.29 -20.71
CA GLU A 533 -17.26 25.35 -21.70
C GLU A 533 -18.13 24.23 -21.09
N VAL A 534 -17.71 23.65 -19.98
CA VAL A 534 -18.53 22.63 -19.28
C VAL A 534 -19.73 23.32 -18.59
N LYS A 535 -19.52 24.51 -18.03
CA LYS A 535 -20.57 25.28 -17.37
C LYS A 535 -21.69 25.67 -18.34
N SER A 536 -21.34 26.06 -19.59
CA SER A 536 -22.32 26.41 -20.64
C SER A 536 -23.20 25.22 -21.08
N ARG A 537 -22.83 23.97 -20.68
CA ARG A 537 -23.59 22.75 -20.91
C ARG A 537 -24.34 22.25 -19.67
N GLY A 538 -24.40 23.08 -18.63
CA GLY A 538 -25.16 22.82 -17.43
C GLY A 538 -24.40 22.08 -16.31
N ALA A 539 -23.10 21.91 -16.43
CA ALA A 539 -22.29 21.26 -15.37
C ALA A 539 -22.41 22.00 -14.03
N PHE A 540 -22.42 21.24 -12.93
CA PHE A 540 -22.20 21.75 -11.58
C PHE A 540 -20.70 21.74 -11.29
N VAL A 541 -20.10 22.92 -11.11
CA VAL A 541 -18.64 23.06 -11.03
C VAL A 541 -18.18 23.37 -9.61
N VAL A 542 -17.29 22.53 -9.08
CA VAL A 542 -16.47 22.80 -7.89
C VAL A 542 -15.08 23.16 -8.35
N LEU A 543 -14.63 24.39 -8.07
CA LEU A 543 -13.33 24.90 -8.46
C LEU A 543 -12.40 24.96 -7.24
N ILE A 544 -11.27 24.26 -7.32
CA ILE A 544 -10.14 24.40 -6.41
C ILE A 544 -9.14 25.33 -7.08
N ALA A 545 -8.90 26.49 -6.48
CA ALA A 545 -8.17 27.58 -7.10
C ALA A 545 -7.05 28.11 -6.21
N GLU A 546 -5.99 28.59 -6.85
CA GLU A 546 -4.98 29.38 -6.16
C GLU A 546 -5.60 30.65 -5.54
N PRO A 547 -5.00 31.23 -4.48
CA PRO A 547 -5.67 32.28 -3.71
C PRO A 547 -5.91 33.58 -4.47
N GLU A 548 -5.03 33.96 -5.40
CA GLU A 548 -5.08 35.23 -6.13
C GLU A 548 -5.90 35.17 -7.42
N LEU A 549 -6.30 33.98 -7.89
CA LEU A 549 -7.07 33.83 -9.12
C LEU A 549 -8.37 34.64 -9.05
N ASP A 550 -8.53 35.59 -9.95
CA ASP A 550 -9.78 36.34 -10.10
C ASP A 550 -10.82 35.50 -10.83
N ILE A 551 -11.94 35.25 -10.18
CA ILE A 551 -12.99 34.34 -10.67
C ILE A 551 -14.27 35.14 -10.89
N GLU A 552 -14.65 35.28 -12.17
CA GLU A 552 -15.92 35.93 -12.55
C GLU A 552 -17.12 35.19 -11.96
N ASP A 553 -18.16 35.92 -11.59
CA ASP A 553 -19.41 35.34 -11.10
C ASP A 553 -20.00 34.32 -12.09
N GLY A 554 -20.43 33.18 -11.59
CA GLY A 554 -21.08 32.14 -12.39
C GLY A 554 -20.13 31.17 -13.12
N VAL A 555 -18.83 31.35 -13.02
CA VAL A 555 -17.85 30.41 -13.58
C VAL A 555 -17.86 29.06 -12.82
N ALA A 556 -18.05 29.11 -11.52
CA ALA A 556 -18.16 27.91 -10.68
C ALA A 556 -19.31 28.07 -9.67
N ASP A 557 -19.89 26.94 -9.24
CA ASP A 557 -20.95 26.91 -8.23
C ASP A 557 -20.37 26.91 -6.81
N ILE A 558 -19.21 26.31 -6.63
CA ILE A 558 -18.43 26.33 -5.37
C ILE A 558 -16.98 26.65 -5.71
N VAL A 559 -16.38 27.56 -4.95
CA VAL A 559 -14.97 27.91 -5.06
C VAL A 559 -14.27 27.64 -3.73
N ILE A 560 -13.22 26.84 -3.78
CA ILE A 560 -12.32 26.55 -2.66
C ILE A 560 -10.99 27.21 -2.96
N LYS A 561 -10.75 28.38 -2.36
CA LYS A 561 -9.48 29.10 -2.44
C LYS A 561 -8.47 28.42 -1.51
N LEU A 562 -7.32 28.07 -2.06
CA LEU A 562 -6.22 27.46 -1.34
C LEU A 562 -5.43 28.50 -0.53
N PRO A 563 -4.65 28.07 0.49
CA PRO A 563 -3.61 28.90 1.07
C PRO A 563 -2.53 29.29 0.04
N GLN A 564 -1.78 30.35 0.35
CA GLN A 564 -0.71 30.83 -0.52
C GLN A 564 0.51 29.89 -0.47
N ALA A 565 0.98 29.45 -1.63
CA ALA A 565 2.23 28.72 -1.80
C ALA A 565 2.88 29.04 -3.14
N ASP A 566 4.16 28.64 -3.34
CA ASP A 566 4.77 28.69 -4.67
C ASP A 566 4.04 27.75 -5.63
N GLN A 567 3.86 28.16 -6.87
CA GLN A 567 3.14 27.39 -7.89
C GLN A 567 3.71 25.97 -8.09
N LEU A 568 5.02 25.80 -7.91
CA LEU A 568 5.68 24.51 -8.02
C LEU A 568 5.21 23.56 -6.93
N LEU A 569 4.94 24.08 -5.71
CA LEU A 569 4.54 23.30 -4.52
C LEU A 569 3.01 23.18 -4.35
N MET A 570 2.23 23.91 -5.15
CA MET A 570 0.75 23.85 -5.09
C MET A 570 0.15 22.44 -5.18
N PRO A 571 0.72 21.47 -5.91
CA PRO A 571 0.19 20.10 -5.89
C PRO A 571 0.10 19.47 -4.48
N MET A 572 1.02 19.80 -3.57
CA MET A 572 0.96 19.31 -2.19
C MET A 572 -0.20 19.96 -1.41
N VAL A 573 -0.46 21.23 -1.65
CA VAL A 573 -1.52 21.98 -0.97
C VAL A 573 -2.90 21.57 -1.51
N ALA A 574 -3.03 21.46 -2.83
CA ALA A 574 -4.30 21.14 -3.49
C ALA A 574 -4.72 19.66 -3.34
N ALA A 575 -3.80 18.77 -3.02
CA ALA A 575 -4.13 17.37 -2.72
C ALA A 575 -5.06 17.25 -1.50
N VAL A 576 -4.89 18.10 -0.49
CA VAL A 576 -5.66 18.06 0.76
C VAL A 576 -7.16 18.21 0.55
N PRO A 577 -7.68 19.28 -0.10
CA PRO A 577 -9.12 19.40 -0.34
C PRO A 577 -9.66 18.28 -1.24
N LEU A 578 -8.88 17.73 -2.17
CA LEU A 578 -9.31 16.58 -2.97
C LEU A 578 -9.54 15.33 -2.10
N GLN A 579 -8.64 15.06 -1.16
CA GLN A 579 -8.75 13.96 -0.20
C GLN A 579 -9.95 14.19 0.74
N LEU A 580 -10.13 15.40 1.27
CA LEU A 580 -11.25 15.75 2.16
C LEU A 580 -12.60 15.64 1.45
N ILE A 581 -12.73 16.11 0.19
CA ILE A 581 -13.95 15.98 -0.61
C ILE A 581 -14.28 14.49 -0.81
N ALA A 582 -13.30 13.67 -1.18
CA ALA A 582 -13.51 12.23 -1.35
C ALA A 582 -13.96 11.57 -0.03
N TYR A 583 -13.26 11.87 1.08
CA TYR A 583 -13.58 11.37 2.41
C TYR A 583 -15.01 11.71 2.82
N TYR A 584 -15.39 12.99 2.79
CA TYR A 584 -16.72 13.42 3.20
C TYR A 584 -17.84 12.93 2.27
N THR A 585 -17.56 12.82 0.97
CA THR A 585 -18.52 12.21 0.04
C THR A 585 -18.81 10.74 0.43
N ALA A 586 -17.77 9.98 0.78
CA ALA A 586 -17.94 8.58 1.21
C ALA A 586 -18.65 8.47 2.56
N VAL A 587 -18.29 9.29 3.54
CA VAL A 587 -18.95 9.34 4.87
C VAL A 587 -20.44 9.68 4.74
N LEU A 588 -20.79 10.70 3.97
CA LEU A 588 -22.17 11.12 3.76
C LEU A 588 -23.00 10.06 3.00
N LYS A 589 -22.36 9.22 2.19
CA LYS A 589 -22.99 8.05 1.55
C LYS A 589 -23.11 6.84 2.49
N GLY A 590 -22.55 6.91 3.71
CA GLY A 590 -22.55 5.80 4.66
C GLY A 590 -21.57 4.67 4.33
N ASN A 591 -20.55 4.95 3.52
CA ASN A 591 -19.55 3.96 3.13
C ASN A 591 -18.47 3.82 4.22
N ASP A 592 -17.86 2.64 4.30
CA ASP A 592 -16.66 2.41 5.11
C ASP A 592 -15.44 2.99 4.37
N VAL A 593 -14.93 4.12 4.84
CA VAL A 593 -13.82 4.84 4.19
C VAL A 593 -12.46 4.19 4.44
N ASP A 594 -12.30 3.47 5.56
CA ASP A 594 -11.04 2.81 5.91
C ASP A 594 -10.88 1.47 5.20
N LYS A 595 -12.00 0.77 4.96
CA LYS A 595 -12.05 -0.55 4.34
C LYS A 595 -13.08 -0.57 3.21
N PRO A 596 -12.85 0.14 2.10
CA PRO A 596 -13.77 0.19 0.98
C PRO A 596 -13.86 -1.18 0.30
N ARG A 597 -15.06 -1.50 -0.21
CA ARG A 597 -15.32 -2.79 -0.86
C ARG A 597 -14.37 -3.06 -2.03
N ASN A 598 -13.99 -4.32 -2.22
CA ASN A 598 -13.18 -4.80 -3.34
C ASN A 598 -11.79 -4.16 -3.45
N LEU A 599 -11.26 -3.58 -2.37
CA LEU A 599 -9.92 -3.01 -2.33
C LEU A 599 -9.12 -3.59 -1.17
N ALA A 600 -7.82 -3.73 -1.39
CA ALA A 600 -6.84 -4.08 -0.37
C ALA A 600 -5.73 -3.04 -0.34
N LYS A 601 -5.13 -2.79 0.84
CA LYS A 601 -4.07 -1.78 1.03
C LYS A 601 -2.84 -2.01 0.14
N SER A 602 -2.52 -3.25 -0.16
CA SER A 602 -1.38 -3.61 -1.01
C SER A 602 -1.70 -4.85 -1.82
N VAL A 603 -1.31 -4.86 -3.10
CA VAL A 603 -1.52 -5.96 -4.05
C VAL A 603 -0.19 -6.70 -4.21
N THR A 604 -0.07 -7.86 -3.58
CA THR A 604 1.17 -8.68 -3.56
C THR A 604 1.11 -9.90 -4.46
N VAL A 605 0.04 -10.03 -5.22
CA VAL A 605 -0.17 -11.11 -6.20
C VAL A 605 -0.62 -10.48 -7.51
N GLU A 606 -0.30 -11.16 -8.58
CA GLU A 606 -0.74 -10.82 -9.93
C GLU A 606 -2.14 -11.34 -10.23
#